data_66daf6bad9ac8b8ddee510171cb0b730
#
_entry.id   66daf6bad9ac8b8ddee510171cb0b730
#
_cell.length_a   1.000
_cell.length_b   1.000
_cell.length_c   1.000
_cell.angle_alpha   90.00
_cell.angle_beta   90.00
_cell.angle_gamma   90.00
#
_symmetry.space_group_name_H-M   'P 1'
#
loop_
_entity.id
_entity.type
_entity.pdbx_description
1 polymer ?
#
loop_
_entity_poly.entity_id
_entity_poly.type
_entity_poly.pdbx_seq_one_letter_code
_entity_poly.pdbx_strand_id
1 'polypeptide(L)'
;MDANEFFDNLEIEDKDRERAEKYIISKGLFFHLQIKRKLLAWTKADSVKYSQVASYYRYDKRIRLVLYKYISYLEEYYRAAILDAYFDNT
;
A
#
# COMPACT_ATOMS: atom_id res chain seq x y z
N MET A 1 8.22 14.25 8.45
CA MET A 1 8.21 12.88 8.96
C MET A 1 9.58 12.26 8.78
N ASP A 2 10.09 11.61 9.80
CA ASP A 2 11.45 11.08 9.82
C ASP A 2 11.40 9.55 9.67
N ALA A 3 12.34 9.00 8.90
CA ALA A 3 12.47 7.55 8.76
C ALA A 3 12.73 6.85 10.11
N ASN A 4 13.34 7.53 11.06
CA ASN A 4 13.57 6.99 12.40
C ASN A 4 12.27 6.61 13.12
N GLU A 5 11.19 7.35 12.88
CA GLU A 5 9.89 7.03 13.45
C GLU A 5 9.38 5.66 12.97
N PHE A 6 9.64 5.34 11.71
CA PHE A 6 9.27 4.03 11.17
C PHE A 6 10.04 2.91 11.85
N PHE A 7 11.32 3.12 12.16
CA PHE A 7 12.17 2.09 12.77
C PHE A 7 11.92 1.89 14.26
N ASP A 8 11.18 2.79 14.91
CA ASP A 8 10.78 2.62 16.30
C ASP A 8 9.82 1.42 16.41
N ASN A 9 10.08 0.54 17.39
CA ASN A 9 9.28 -0.67 17.60
C ASN A 9 9.25 -1.61 16.38
N LEU A 10 10.32 -1.58 15.58
CA LEU A 10 10.46 -2.43 14.41
C LEU A 10 11.68 -3.32 14.58
N GLU A 11 11.48 -4.63 14.42
CA GLU A 11 12.56 -5.60 14.47
C GLU A 11 13.18 -5.76 13.08
N ILE A 12 14.43 -5.31 12.94
CA ILE A 12 15.20 -5.43 11.70
C ILE A 12 16.67 -5.55 12.05
N GLU A 13 17.40 -6.38 11.30
CA GLU A 13 18.85 -6.48 11.47
C GLU A 13 19.54 -5.20 11.01
N ASP A 14 20.55 -4.77 11.76
CA ASP A 14 21.28 -3.53 11.47
C ASP A 14 21.84 -3.48 10.05
N LYS A 15 22.30 -4.62 9.54
CA LYS A 15 22.83 -4.73 8.18
C LYS A 15 21.79 -4.45 7.09
N ASP A 16 20.52 -4.66 7.39
CA ASP A 16 19.42 -4.48 6.43
C ASP A 16 18.75 -3.11 6.56
N ARG A 17 19.03 -2.38 7.65
CA ARG A 17 18.35 -1.13 7.96
C ARG A 17 18.55 -0.07 6.88
N GLU A 18 19.76 0.11 6.40
CA GLU A 18 20.06 1.12 5.37
C GLU A 18 19.32 0.81 4.06
N ARG A 19 19.35 -0.46 3.65
CA ARG A 19 18.64 -0.90 2.45
C ARG A 19 17.12 -0.70 2.60
N ALA A 20 16.59 -1.06 3.76
CA ALA A 20 15.17 -0.89 4.06
C ALA A 20 14.77 0.58 4.05
N GLU A 21 15.59 1.46 4.61
CA GLU A 21 15.34 2.89 4.61
C GLU A 21 15.23 3.45 3.21
N LYS A 22 16.15 3.09 2.32
CA LYS A 22 16.10 3.51 0.92
C LYS A 22 14.84 3.00 0.22
N TYR A 23 14.47 1.75 0.49
CA TYR A 23 13.29 1.13 -0.11
C TYR A 23 12.01 1.84 0.33
N ILE A 24 11.82 2.05 1.63
CA ILE A 24 10.59 2.66 2.14
C ILE A 24 10.46 4.13 1.72
N ILE A 25 11.57 4.86 1.61
CA ILE A 25 11.55 6.23 1.12
C ILE A 25 11.11 6.25 -0.34
N SER A 26 11.62 5.33 -1.16
CA SER A 26 11.25 5.27 -2.58
C SER A 26 9.82 4.79 -2.81
N LYS A 27 9.26 3.95 -1.92
CA LYS A 27 7.92 3.36 -2.09
C LYS A 27 6.83 4.04 -1.27
N GLY A 28 7.21 4.94 -0.35
CA GLY A 28 6.27 5.67 0.48
C GLY A 28 6.47 5.43 1.96
N LEU A 29 7.24 6.31 2.61
CA LEU A 29 7.53 6.21 4.04
C LEU A 29 6.24 6.28 4.87
N PHE A 30 5.36 7.22 4.57
CA PHE A 30 4.12 7.39 5.32
C PHE A 30 3.25 6.15 5.25
N PHE A 31 3.14 5.55 4.07
CA PHE A 31 2.34 4.35 3.88
C PHE A 31 2.88 3.17 4.68
N HIS A 32 4.20 2.97 4.66
CA HIS A 32 4.83 1.92 5.47
C HIS A 32 4.65 2.15 6.97
N LEU A 33 4.72 3.41 7.41
CA LEU A 33 4.47 3.76 8.80
C LEU A 33 3.04 3.41 9.22
N GLN A 34 2.06 3.67 8.35
CA GLN A 34 0.67 3.32 8.62
C GLN A 34 0.48 1.81 8.72
N ILE A 35 1.14 1.04 7.86
CA ILE A 35 1.11 -0.43 7.93
C ILE A 35 1.68 -0.92 9.26
N LYS A 36 2.82 -0.38 9.67
CA LYS A 36 3.45 -0.73 10.95
C LYS A 36 2.48 -0.46 12.11
N ARG A 37 1.86 0.70 12.13
CA ARG A 37 0.92 1.09 13.19
C ARG A 37 -0.28 0.14 13.25
N LYS A 38 -0.83 -0.23 12.10
CA LYS A 38 -1.93 -1.18 12.03
C LYS A 38 -1.55 -2.56 12.53
N LEU A 39 -0.37 -3.05 12.17
CA LEU A 39 0.12 -4.35 12.62
C LEU A 39 0.34 -4.36 14.13
N LEU A 40 0.91 -3.29 14.68
CA LEU A 40 1.07 -3.16 16.13
C LEU A 40 -0.28 -3.18 16.85
N ALA A 41 -1.27 -2.47 16.32
CA ALA A 41 -2.60 -2.42 16.92
C ALA A 41 -3.31 -3.77 16.84
N TRP A 42 -3.22 -4.47 15.72
CA TRP A 42 -3.90 -5.76 15.54
C TRP A 42 -3.28 -6.87 16.34
N THR A 43 -1.95 -6.93 16.41
CA THR A 43 -1.25 -8.00 17.12
C THR A 43 -1.10 -7.70 18.60
N LYS A 44 -1.30 -6.45 19.02
CA LYS A 44 -1.07 -5.99 20.40
C LYS A 44 0.34 -6.30 20.89
N ALA A 45 1.28 -6.40 19.97
CA ALA A 45 2.68 -6.64 20.28
C ALA A 45 3.40 -5.31 20.52
N ASP A 46 4.54 -5.38 21.23
CA ASP A 46 5.38 -4.21 21.48
C ASP A 46 6.21 -3.83 20.25
N SER A 47 6.43 -4.78 19.35
CA SER A 47 7.20 -4.57 18.13
C SER A 47 6.71 -5.50 17.02
N VAL A 48 7.00 -5.14 15.76
CA VAL A 48 6.74 -5.98 14.59
C VAL A 48 8.01 -6.15 13.79
N LYS A 49 8.09 -7.22 13.01
CA LYS A 49 9.25 -7.47 12.14
C LYS A 49 9.10 -6.70 10.84
N TYR A 50 10.22 -6.18 10.34
CA TYR A 50 10.22 -5.51 9.03
C TYR A 50 9.68 -6.43 7.93
N SER A 51 9.99 -7.72 7.98
CA SER A 51 9.49 -8.68 6.98
C SER A 51 7.96 -8.75 6.95
N GLN A 52 7.31 -8.59 8.11
CA GLN A 52 5.84 -8.55 8.18
C GLN A 52 5.28 -7.30 7.50
N VAL A 53 5.89 -6.15 7.76
CA VAL A 53 5.48 -4.89 7.13
C VAL A 53 5.68 -4.97 5.61
N ALA A 54 6.82 -5.47 5.17
CA ALA A 54 7.13 -5.60 3.75
C ALA A 54 6.18 -6.58 3.03
N SER A 55 5.83 -7.68 3.68
CA SER A 55 4.88 -8.66 3.13
C SER A 55 3.49 -8.05 3.00
N TYR A 56 3.03 -7.33 4.02
CA TYR A 56 1.73 -6.66 3.98
C TYR A 56 1.70 -5.60 2.88
N TYR A 57 2.78 -4.82 2.74
CA TYR A 57 2.89 -3.82 1.70
C TYR A 57 2.73 -4.44 0.31
N ARG A 58 3.43 -5.55 0.03
CA ARG A 58 3.35 -6.23 -1.27
C ARG A 58 1.95 -6.80 -1.51
N TYR A 59 1.32 -7.36 -0.49
CA TYR A 59 -0.03 -7.89 -0.58
C TYR A 59 -1.03 -6.78 -0.88
N ASP A 60 -0.98 -5.69 -0.15
CA ASP A 60 -1.85 -4.53 -0.34
C ASP A 60 -1.67 -3.92 -1.73
N LYS A 61 -0.43 -3.81 -2.19
CA LYS A 61 -0.13 -3.29 -3.52
C LYS A 61 -0.75 -4.16 -4.61
N ARG A 62 -0.69 -5.49 -4.49
CA ARG A 62 -1.29 -6.40 -5.44
C ARG A 62 -2.80 -6.25 -5.49
N ILE A 63 -3.44 -6.15 -4.33
CA ILE A 63 -4.89 -5.94 -4.26
C ILE A 63 -5.28 -4.62 -4.90
N ARG A 64 -4.56 -3.55 -4.63
CA ARG A 64 -4.82 -2.24 -5.24
C ARG A 64 -4.70 -2.28 -6.75
N LEU A 65 -3.68 -2.96 -7.28
CA LEU A 65 -3.51 -3.10 -8.73
C LEU A 65 -4.69 -3.83 -9.38
N VAL A 66 -5.17 -4.90 -8.74
CA VAL A 66 -6.33 -5.63 -9.23
C VAL A 66 -7.58 -4.75 -9.17
N LEU A 67 -7.81 -4.04 -8.06
CA LEU A 67 -8.96 -3.15 -7.91
C LEU A 67 -8.93 -2.02 -8.93
N TYR A 68 -7.79 -1.39 -9.16
CA TYR A 68 -7.67 -0.34 -10.17
C TYR A 68 -7.98 -0.86 -11.57
N LYS A 69 -7.56 -2.07 -11.88
CA LYS A 69 -7.87 -2.69 -13.17
C LYS A 69 -9.38 -2.87 -13.34
N TYR A 70 -10.07 -3.37 -12.30
CA TYR A 70 -11.53 -3.51 -12.34
C TYR A 70 -12.24 -2.17 -12.44
N ILE A 71 -11.79 -1.17 -11.68
CA ILE A 71 -12.36 0.18 -11.72
C ILE A 71 -12.21 0.76 -13.12
N SER A 72 -11.06 0.60 -13.77
CA SER A 72 -10.82 1.07 -15.12
C SER A 72 -11.78 0.41 -16.13
N TYR A 73 -12.00 -0.90 -16.02
CA TYR A 73 -12.96 -1.60 -16.88
C TYR A 73 -14.39 -1.10 -16.66
N LEU A 74 -14.79 -0.87 -15.41
CA LEU A 74 -16.11 -0.34 -15.09
C LEU A 74 -16.29 1.06 -15.64
N GLU A 75 -15.27 1.91 -15.51
CA GLU A 75 -15.32 3.27 -16.06
C GLU A 75 -15.51 3.25 -17.57
N GLU A 76 -14.77 2.41 -18.28
CA GLU A 76 -14.90 2.26 -19.74
C GLU A 76 -16.28 1.76 -20.11
N TYR A 77 -16.79 0.76 -19.39
CA TYR A 77 -18.11 0.21 -19.63
C TYR A 77 -19.20 1.27 -19.46
N TYR A 78 -19.19 1.99 -18.35
CA TYR A 78 -20.18 3.03 -18.08
C TYR A 78 -20.09 4.17 -19.09
N ARG A 79 -18.89 4.56 -19.46
CA ARG A 79 -18.69 5.62 -20.46
C ARG A 79 -19.28 5.20 -21.80
N ALA A 80 -19.01 3.98 -22.24
CA ALA A 80 -19.56 3.45 -23.48
C ALA A 80 -21.08 3.38 -23.44
N ALA A 81 -21.66 2.88 -22.33
CA ALA A 81 -23.11 2.78 -22.17
C ALA A 81 -23.78 4.14 -22.20
N ILE A 82 -23.18 5.15 -21.55
CA ILE A 82 -23.73 6.51 -21.54
C ILE A 82 -23.69 7.11 -22.94
N LEU A 83 -22.57 6.95 -23.65
CA LEU A 83 -22.43 7.46 -25.02
C LEU A 83 -23.40 6.78 -25.98
N ASP A 84 -23.56 5.48 -25.90
CA ASP A 84 -24.51 4.75 -26.72
C ASP A 84 -25.95 5.22 -26.48
N ALA A 85 -26.32 5.38 -25.21
CA ALA A 85 -27.64 5.89 -24.85
C ALA A 85 -27.83 7.31 -25.38
N TYR A 86 -26.85 8.15 -25.30
CA TYR A 86 -26.89 9.53 -25.80
C TYR A 86 -27.12 9.55 -27.31
N PHE A 87 -26.35 8.77 -28.06
CA PHE A 87 -26.46 8.75 -29.52
C PHE A 87 -27.71 8.07 -30.01
N ASP A 88 -28.25 7.07 -29.28
CA ASP A 88 -29.53 6.45 -29.62
C ASP A 88 -30.71 7.43 -29.53
N ASN A 89 -30.64 8.38 -28.62
CA ASN A 89 -31.69 9.35 -28.38
C ASN A 89 -31.61 10.57 -29.30
N THR A 90 -30.58 10.66 -30.11
CA THR A 90 -30.44 11.73 -31.09
C THR A 90 -30.73 11.26 -32.51
#